data_326089f1629add285f75e8526f8da85e
#
_entry.id   326089f1629add285f75e8526f8da85e
#
_cell.length_a   1.000
_cell.length_b   1.000
_cell.length_c   1.000
_cell.angle_alpha   90.00
_cell.angle_beta   90.00
_cell.angle_gamma   90.00
#
_symmetry.space_group_name_H-M   'P 1'
#
loop_
_entity.id
_entity.type
_entity.pdbx_description
1 polymer ?
#
loop_
_entity_poly.entity_id
_entity_poly.type
_entity_poly.pdbx_seq_one_letter_code
_entity_poly.pdbx_strand_id
1 'polypeptide(L)' 'MPHIEIKVMEGVFDAEEKARIIRAVIKAFGEAAGGKMFENTSAKIQEVKSGSWGFADQIMTTEYGLALKNDKS' A
#
# COMPACT_ATOMS: atom_id res chain seq x y z
N MET A 1 0.07 20.44 0.94
CA MET A 1 -0.32 19.30 0.08
C MET A 1 0.24 18.01 0.66
N PRO A 2 -0.58 17.23 1.37
CA PRO A 2 -0.06 15.96 1.89
C PRO A 2 0.12 14.94 0.77
N HIS A 3 1.15 14.11 0.92
CA HIS A 3 1.42 13.04 -0.02
C HIS A 3 1.79 11.79 0.74
N ILE A 4 1.15 10.66 0.39
CA ILE A 4 1.35 9.39 1.06
C ILE A 4 2.01 8.43 0.07
N GLU A 5 3.12 7.85 0.48
CA GLU A 5 3.78 6.82 -0.33
C GLU A 5 3.64 5.47 0.36
N ILE A 6 3.20 4.49 -0.42
CA ILE A 6 3.00 3.13 0.08
C ILE A 6 3.90 2.22 -0.73
N LYS A 7 4.73 1.45 -0.03
CA LYS A 7 5.56 0.45 -0.69
C LYS A 7 5.00 -0.92 -0.42
N VAL A 8 4.87 -1.70 -1.46
CA VAL A 8 4.33 -3.06 -1.36
C VAL A 8 5.21 -4.00 -2.17
N MET A 9 5.12 -5.27 -1.87
CA MET A 9 5.83 -6.28 -2.64
C MET A 9 5.22 -6.40 -4.04
N GLU A 10 6.06 -6.53 -5.06
CA GLU A 10 5.56 -6.68 -6.43
C GLU A 10 4.70 -7.93 -6.57
N GLY A 11 3.73 -7.87 -7.46
CA GLY A 11 2.92 -9.02 -7.83
C GLY A 11 1.87 -9.43 -6.82
N VAL A 12 1.70 -8.70 -5.73
CA VAL A 12 0.71 -9.04 -4.69
C VAL A 12 -0.65 -8.43 -4.99
N PHE A 13 -0.67 -7.20 -5.48
CA PHE A 13 -1.91 -6.47 -5.72
C PHE A 13 -2.06 -6.14 -7.20
N ASP A 14 -3.25 -6.35 -7.74
CA ASP A 14 -3.54 -5.96 -9.12
C ASP A 14 -3.93 -4.48 -9.20
N ALA A 15 -4.25 -4.00 -10.40
CA ALA A 15 -4.56 -2.59 -10.62
C ALA A 15 -5.81 -2.14 -9.86
N GLU A 16 -6.85 -2.99 -9.82
CA GLU A 16 -8.08 -2.66 -9.10
C GLU A 16 -7.84 -2.58 -7.59
N GLU A 17 -7.06 -3.52 -7.07
CA GLU A 17 -6.73 -3.53 -5.64
C GLU A 17 -5.92 -2.31 -5.26
N LYS A 18 -4.94 -1.94 -6.09
CA LYS A 18 -4.14 -0.73 -5.85
C LYS A 18 -5.00 0.50 -5.82
N ALA A 19 -5.92 0.63 -6.77
CA ALA A 19 -6.83 1.78 -6.82
C ALA A 19 -7.69 1.85 -5.56
N ARG A 20 -8.19 0.69 -5.10
CA ARG A 20 -9.01 0.62 -3.89
C ARG A 20 -8.22 1.04 -2.66
N ILE A 21 -6.98 0.57 -2.55
CA ILE A 21 -6.10 0.92 -1.43
C ILE A 21 -5.82 2.41 -1.42
N ILE A 22 -5.48 2.98 -2.58
CA ILE A 22 -5.20 4.41 -2.70
C ILE A 22 -6.40 5.25 -2.26
N ARG A 23 -7.60 4.90 -2.74
CA ARG A 23 -8.81 5.64 -2.37
C ARG A 23 -9.10 5.55 -0.88
N ALA A 24 -8.93 4.37 -0.30
CA ALA A 24 -9.19 4.15 1.12
C ALA A 24 -8.22 4.94 2.00
N VAL A 25 -6.95 4.96 1.64
CA VAL A 25 -5.92 5.68 2.40
C VAL A 25 -6.15 7.17 2.34
N ILE A 26 -6.45 7.71 1.14
CA ILE A 26 -6.72 9.14 0.97
C ILE A 26 -7.97 9.54 1.76
N LYS A 27 -9.00 8.70 1.73
CA LYS A 27 -10.23 8.98 2.48
C LYS A 27 -9.97 9.02 3.99
N ALA A 28 -9.25 8.04 4.50
CA ALA A 28 -8.93 7.96 5.92
C ALA A 28 -8.09 9.16 6.36
N PHE A 29 -7.10 9.53 5.57
CA PHE A 29 -6.27 10.69 5.88
C PHE A 29 -7.09 11.97 5.87
N GLY A 30 -7.92 12.16 4.85
CA GLY A 30 -8.74 13.35 4.73
C GLY A 30 -9.71 13.50 5.89
N GLU A 31 -10.31 12.42 6.34
CA GLU A 31 -11.23 12.44 7.48
C GLU A 31 -10.51 12.82 8.77
N ALA A 32 -9.33 12.26 8.97
CA ALA A 32 -8.55 12.54 10.17
C ALA A 32 -7.99 13.97 10.18
N ALA A 33 -7.54 14.45 9.02
CA ALA A 33 -6.93 15.79 8.92
C ALA A 33 -7.96 16.91 8.88
N GLY A 34 -9.14 16.66 8.32
CA GLY A 34 -10.22 17.63 8.28
C GLY A 34 -10.09 18.68 7.20
N GLY A 35 -11.04 19.62 7.21
CA GLY A 35 -11.06 20.73 6.27
C GLY A 35 -11.14 20.25 4.82
N LYS A 36 -10.28 20.80 3.98
CA LYS A 36 -10.22 20.43 2.57
C LYS A 36 -9.04 19.49 2.28
N MET A 37 -8.58 18.77 3.28
CA MET A 37 -7.42 17.89 3.11
C MET A 37 -7.70 16.70 2.20
N PHE A 38 -8.91 16.16 2.26
CA PHE A 38 -9.26 15.04 1.37
C PHE A 38 -8.99 15.42 -0.10
N GLU A 39 -9.44 16.60 -0.51
CA GLU A 39 -9.35 17.05 -1.89
C GLU A 39 -7.93 17.40 -2.32
N ASN A 40 -7.00 17.50 -1.37
CA ASN A 40 -5.64 17.93 -1.63
C ASN A 40 -4.61 16.88 -1.26
N THR A 41 -5.05 15.69 -0.92
CA THR A 41 -4.15 14.58 -0.55
C THR A 41 -3.91 13.70 -1.76
N SER A 42 -2.64 13.36 -1.99
CA SER A 42 -2.28 12.40 -3.02
C SER A 42 -1.65 11.17 -2.38
N ALA A 43 -1.69 10.06 -3.10
CA ALA A 43 -1.06 8.83 -2.64
C ALA A 43 -0.59 8.04 -3.85
N LYS A 44 0.48 7.28 -3.66
CA LYS A 44 0.93 6.38 -4.71
C LYS A 44 1.48 5.11 -4.10
N ILE A 45 1.40 4.04 -4.88
CA ILE A 45 1.93 2.73 -4.51
C ILE A 45 3.14 2.44 -5.39
N GLN A 46 4.25 2.09 -4.74
CA GLN A 46 5.46 1.64 -5.44
C GLN A 46 5.69 0.18 -5.12
N GLU A 47 5.95 -0.61 -6.15
CA GLU A 47 6.24 -2.03 -5.96
C GLU A 47 7.73 -2.23 -5.74
N VAL A 48 8.06 -3.05 -4.74
CA VAL A 48 9.43 -3.44 -4.44
C VAL A 48 9.64 -4.83 -4.99
N LYS A 49 10.78 -5.01 -5.66
CA LYS A 49 11.11 -6.27 -6.31
C LYS A 49 11.22 -7.40 -5.29
N SER A 50 10.65 -8.55 -5.63
CA SER A 50 10.73 -9.75 -4.81
C SER A 50 12.20 -10.10 -4.53
N GLY A 51 12.51 -10.34 -3.26
CA GLY A 51 13.88 -10.63 -2.85
C GLY A 51 14.71 -9.40 -2.52
N SER A 52 14.14 -8.19 -2.67
CA SER A 52 14.86 -6.94 -2.40
C SER A 52 14.42 -6.25 -1.12
N TRP A 53 13.66 -6.93 -0.29
CA TRP A 53 13.08 -6.36 0.94
C TRP A 53 13.36 -7.32 2.08
N GLY A 54 13.97 -6.83 3.12
CA GLY A 54 14.28 -7.66 4.28
C GLY A 54 13.58 -7.20 5.53
N PHE A 55 13.23 -8.14 6.38
CA PHE A 55 12.73 -7.88 7.71
C PHE A 55 13.54 -8.76 8.65
N ALA A 56 14.46 -8.16 9.39
CA ALA A 56 15.48 -8.89 10.15
C ALA A 56 16.27 -9.80 9.18
N ASP A 57 16.35 -11.09 9.45
CA ASP A 57 17.04 -12.02 8.55
C ASP A 57 16.11 -12.71 7.56
N GLN A 58 14.84 -12.27 7.48
CA GLN A 58 13.89 -12.79 6.52
C GLN A 58 13.88 -11.93 5.25
N ILE A 59 13.91 -12.59 4.12
CA ILE A 59 13.81 -11.92 2.82
C ILE A 59 12.37 -12.03 2.35
N MET A 60 11.76 -10.88 2.06
CA MET A 60 10.37 -10.83 1.62
C MET A 60 10.27 -11.15 0.13
N THR A 61 9.27 -11.94 -0.21
CA THR A 61 9.03 -12.39 -1.59
C THR A 61 7.56 -12.18 -1.95
N THR A 62 7.28 -12.25 -3.26
CA THR A 62 5.89 -12.19 -3.74
C THR A 62 5.07 -13.32 -3.16
N GLU A 63 5.62 -14.52 -3.06
CA GLU A 63 4.92 -15.67 -2.50
C GLU A 63 4.50 -15.42 -1.05
N TYR A 64 5.40 -14.83 -0.27
CA TYR A 64 5.08 -14.50 1.11
C TYR A 64 3.97 -13.46 1.20
N GLY A 65 4.03 -12.44 0.34
CA GLY A 65 3.00 -11.41 0.29
C GLY A 65 1.64 -11.96 -0.10
N LEU A 66 1.61 -12.85 -1.08
CA LEU A 66 0.36 -13.49 -1.50
C LEU A 66 -0.21 -14.37 -0.40
N ALA A 67 0.65 -15.07 0.33
CA ALA A 67 0.20 -15.90 1.46
C ALA A 67 -0.46 -15.05 2.53
N LEU A 68 0.12 -13.90 2.85
CA LEU A 68 -0.47 -12.97 3.82
C LEU A 68 -1.81 -12.44 3.33
N LYS A 69 -1.88 -12.02 2.08
CA LYS A 69 -3.09 -11.46 1.50
C LYS A 69 -4.24 -12.47 1.50
N ASN A 70 -3.92 -13.74 1.28
CA ASN A 70 -4.93 -14.79 1.17
C ASN A 70 -5.22 -15.48 2.50
N ASP A 71 -4.61 -15.02 3.58
CA ASP A 71 -4.86 -15.54 4.92
C ASP A 71 -6.24 -15.09 5.38
N LYS A 72 -7.08 -16.04 5.77
CA LYS A 72 -8.46 -15.77 6.17
C LYS A 72 -8.69 -15.82 7.68
N SER A 73 -7.63 -15.85 8.46
CA SER A 73 -7.73 -15.92 9.92
C SER A 73 -8.23 -14.62 10.54
#